data_0df7dcf9f8d939ab1f9161f0a2e1d586
#
_entry.id   0df7dcf9f8d939ab1f9161f0a2e1d586
#
_cell.length_a   1.000
_cell.length_b   1.000
_cell.length_c   1.000
_cell.angle_alpha   90.00
_cell.angle_beta   90.00
_cell.angle_gamma   90.00
#
_symmetry.space_group_name_H-M   'P 1'
#
loop_
_entity.id
_entity.type
_entity.pdbx_description
1 polymer ?
#
loop_
_entity_poly.entity_id
_entity_poly.type
_entity_poly.pdbx_seq_one_letter_code
_entity_poly.pdbx_strand_id
1 'polypeptide(L)'
;MHSHSLLLIAGLALQALALPSTAVRDAATAPIVTLDYATYQGSTDTANEITSFLGIRYSAPPTGSARFQAPQKPATVTGVQDATALPPQCYQAGTGTAPTNPLLPLSTKREADVATSEDCLFLDVIVPNFGSASGMPVVVWIHGGGYVAGSASAQPQTDLTVDSGNQAIVVLIQYRLGVFGFLSGPEVKASGALNAGLLDQTLALKWVQSYVGYSAFSISFVSDPLFLPRYRAKFGGDPAKVTIWGESGAGSVLQHIVANGGQTNPPLFRAAMTSSTFLPSQYPGDAVIPATIYNEVASGAGCANAANTFTCLVAVDAGTLGALGDTIVTDSFFGTFAFVPVVDGTFIVERPTQTLQKGNHNGDLLFSVTNTFEGSIFVDTNPAVTDIATYAQNLFPLLTPAQATAVATEYAQYSSTLPTVEDQAIAIMGEAIFICPTYYLLQTFDGTSYKGEFAIAPGSHAEDIAYYFFSDGPSYDNAAFIASFSSAFLDIAISLDVNNHTNPASITPPWYPWNTVSGGTEMLFSQTTAGAPDIRGVDTDAGLVARCAFWESISENTAQ
;
A
#
# COMPACT_ATOMS: atom_id res chain seq x y z
N MET A 1 -56.77 -48.12 -76.35
CA MET A 1 -57.74 -48.30 -75.27
C MET A 1 -57.14 -47.62 -74.01
N HIS A 2 -57.87 -46.71 -73.46
CA HIS A 2 -57.72 -46.03 -72.20
C HIS A 2 -56.50 -45.07 -71.98
N SER A 3 -56.84 -43.82 -72.20
CA SER A 3 -56.12 -42.67 -71.80
C SER A 3 -56.23 -42.45 -70.27
N HIS A 4 -55.20 -42.00 -69.65
CA HIS A 4 -55.29 -41.30 -68.37
C HIS A 4 -54.50 -40.03 -68.45
N SER A 5 -55.19 -38.91 -68.30
CA SER A 5 -54.68 -37.55 -68.22
C SER A 5 -54.08 -37.30 -66.81
N LEU A 6 -52.87 -36.78 -66.73
CA LEU A 6 -52.27 -36.23 -65.51
C LEU A 6 -52.46 -34.74 -65.55
N LEU A 7 -53.15 -34.22 -64.51
CA LEU A 7 -53.19 -32.81 -64.17
C LEU A 7 -51.90 -32.41 -63.43
N LEU A 8 -51.18 -31.41 -63.97
CA LEU A 8 -50.10 -30.70 -63.27
C LEU A 8 -50.73 -29.57 -62.43
N ILE A 9 -50.56 -29.65 -61.11
CA ILE A 9 -50.83 -28.57 -60.19
C ILE A 9 -49.52 -27.85 -59.97
N ALA A 10 -49.43 -26.56 -60.43
CA ALA A 10 -48.30 -25.68 -60.19
C ALA A 10 -48.47 -25.04 -58.80
N GLY A 11 -47.63 -25.47 -57.86
CA GLY A 11 -47.53 -24.81 -56.55
C GLY A 11 -46.60 -23.61 -56.59
N LEU A 12 -47.09 -22.41 -56.42
CA LEU A 12 -46.28 -21.21 -56.16
C LEU A 12 -45.69 -21.28 -54.76
N ALA A 13 -44.38 -21.48 -54.63
CA ALA A 13 -43.67 -21.25 -53.38
C ALA A 13 -43.37 -19.78 -53.20
N LEU A 14 -44.06 -19.12 -52.24
CA LEU A 14 -43.65 -17.78 -51.75
C LEU A 14 -42.35 -17.99 -50.94
N GLN A 15 -41.22 -17.53 -51.49
CA GLN A 15 -40.00 -17.32 -50.69
C GLN A 15 -40.13 -16.03 -49.91
N ALA A 16 -40.32 -16.14 -48.59
CA ALA A 16 -40.17 -15.04 -47.67
C ALA A 16 -38.69 -14.66 -47.58
N LEU A 17 -38.33 -13.49 -48.15
CA LEU A 17 -37.02 -12.86 -47.93
C LEU A 17 -36.95 -12.40 -46.47
N ALA A 18 -36.28 -13.20 -45.63
CA ALA A 18 -35.85 -12.74 -44.30
C ALA A 18 -34.79 -11.66 -44.52
N LEU A 19 -35.14 -10.39 -44.27
CA LEU A 19 -34.17 -9.30 -44.10
C LEU A 19 -33.32 -9.62 -42.88
N PRO A 20 -31.97 -9.48 -42.92
CA PRO A 20 -31.16 -9.61 -41.74
C PRO A 20 -31.58 -8.50 -40.76
N SER A 21 -32.10 -8.88 -39.62
CA SER A 21 -32.26 -7.98 -38.48
C SER A 21 -30.84 -7.53 -38.09
N THR A 22 -30.41 -6.38 -38.50
CA THR A 22 -29.32 -5.67 -37.87
C THR A 22 -29.78 -5.35 -36.46
N ALA A 23 -29.47 -6.23 -35.50
CA ALA A 23 -29.49 -5.84 -34.11
C ALA A 23 -28.56 -4.63 -33.99
N VAL A 24 -29.13 -3.45 -33.88
CA VAL A 24 -28.42 -2.27 -33.39
C VAL A 24 -27.92 -2.70 -32.01
N ARG A 25 -26.64 -3.05 -31.90
CA ARG A 25 -25.99 -3.09 -30.60
C ARG A 25 -26.17 -1.66 -30.07
N ASP A 26 -27.00 -1.50 -29.07
CA ASP A 26 -27.00 -0.28 -28.27
C ASP A 26 -25.54 0.00 -27.93
N ALA A 27 -25.03 1.13 -28.35
CA ALA A 27 -23.72 1.60 -27.93
C ALA A 27 -23.82 1.65 -26.40
N ALA A 28 -23.08 0.75 -25.72
CA ALA A 28 -23.08 0.70 -24.28
C ALA A 28 -22.78 2.11 -23.78
N THR A 29 -23.74 2.70 -23.06
CA THR A 29 -23.54 4.03 -22.51
C THR A 29 -22.37 3.96 -21.56
N ALA A 30 -21.38 4.85 -21.75
CA ALA A 30 -20.19 4.89 -20.91
C ALA A 30 -20.57 4.90 -19.41
N PRO A 31 -19.88 4.15 -18.57
CA PRO A 31 -20.21 4.08 -17.14
C PRO A 31 -20.00 5.45 -16.49
N ILE A 32 -20.99 5.91 -15.74
CA ILE A 32 -20.96 7.22 -15.07
C ILE A 32 -21.24 7.05 -13.58
N VAL A 33 -20.39 7.67 -12.75
CA VAL A 33 -20.62 7.83 -11.31
C VAL A 33 -20.76 9.32 -10.97
N THR A 34 -21.74 9.65 -10.14
CA THR A 34 -21.94 11.03 -9.67
C THR A 34 -21.69 11.10 -8.17
N LEU A 35 -20.67 11.85 -7.80
CA LEU A 35 -20.34 12.24 -6.45
C LEU A 35 -20.97 13.61 -6.13
N ASP A 36 -20.89 14.06 -4.89
CA ASP A 36 -21.46 15.37 -4.47
C ASP A 36 -20.64 16.57 -5.02
N TYR A 37 -19.40 16.34 -5.43
CA TYR A 37 -18.49 17.37 -5.94
C TYR A 37 -18.15 17.24 -7.43
N ALA A 38 -18.36 16.07 -8.06
CA ALA A 38 -18.02 15.82 -9.46
C ALA A 38 -18.78 14.64 -10.05
N THR A 39 -18.89 14.58 -11.37
CA THR A 39 -19.38 13.41 -12.10
C THR A 39 -18.24 12.87 -12.96
N TYR A 40 -17.97 11.56 -12.88
CA TYR A 40 -16.89 10.90 -13.60
C TYR A 40 -17.42 9.89 -14.61
N GLN A 41 -16.76 9.83 -15.77
CA GLN A 41 -16.97 8.79 -16.77
C GLN A 41 -15.76 7.85 -16.77
N GLY A 42 -16.01 6.58 -16.51
CA GLY A 42 -15.00 5.51 -16.57
C GLY A 42 -15.05 4.74 -17.89
N SER A 43 -14.32 3.64 -17.92
CA SER A 43 -14.28 2.68 -19.03
C SER A 43 -14.66 1.27 -18.53
N THR A 44 -15.23 0.45 -19.41
CA THR A 44 -15.59 -0.94 -19.09
C THR A 44 -14.87 -1.91 -20.00
N ASP A 45 -14.14 -2.82 -19.40
CA ASP A 45 -13.70 -4.05 -20.05
C ASP A 45 -14.86 -5.05 -20.03
N THR A 46 -15.50 -5.22 -21.19
CA THR A 46 -16.65 -6.10 -21.33
C THR A 46 -16.29 -7.58 -21.34
N ALA A 47 -15.03 -7.93 -21.54
CA ALA A 47 -14.58 -9.32 -21.53
C ALA A 47 -14.47 -9.85 -20.09
N ASN A 48 -13.99 -9.00 -19.18
CA ASN A 48 -13.82 -9.32 -17.77
C ASN A 48 -14.96 -8.78 -16.88
N GLU A 49 -15.92 -8.05 -17.46
CA GLU A 49 -17.03 -7.39 -16.75
C GLU A 49 -16.53 -6.39 -15.67
N ILE A 50 -15.40 -5.74 -15.93
CA ILE A 50 -14.76 -4.79 -15.00
C ILE A 50 -14.91 -3.36 -15.54
N THR A 51 -15.32 -2.46 -14.66
CA THR A 51 -15.35 -1.02 -14.93
C THR A 51 -14.27 -0.33 -14.10
N SER A 52 -13.45 0.46 -14.78
CA SER A 52 -12.38 1.25 -14.17
C SER A 52 -12.72 2.73 -14.22
N PHE A 53 -12.55 3.41 -13.09
CA PHE A 53 -12.56 4.85 -12.96
C PHE A 53 -11.16 5.27 -12.50
N LEU A 54 -10.35 5.78 -13.42
CA LEU A 54 -8.95 6.14 -13.20
C LEU A 54 -8.79 7.64 -12.97
N GLY A 55 -8.05 8.02 -11.94
CA GLY A 55 -7.78 9.43 -11.65
C GLY A 55 -8.96 10.19 -11.04
N ILE A 56 -9.75 9.55 -10.17
CA ILE A 56 -10.74 10.27 -9.35
C ILE A 56 -10.01 11.14 -8.34
N ARG A 57 -10.28 12.45 -8.35
CA ARG A 57 -9.71 13.39 -7.39
C ARG A 57 -10.37 13.24 -6.02
N TYR A 58 -9.61 12.83 -5.02
CA TYR A 58 -10.11 12.72 -3.64
C TYR A 58 -9.74 13.92 -2.76
N SER A 59 -8.77 14.74 -3.20
CA SER A 59 -8.29 15.93 -2.50
C SER A 59 -8.16 17.12 -3.45
N ALA A 60 -8.25 18.33 -2.92
CA ALA A 60 -7.84 19.54 -3.63
C ALA A 60 -6.33 19.45 -3.95
N PRO A 61 -5.86 20.12 -5.05
CA PRO A 61 -4.45 20.18 -5.38
C PRO A 61 -3.60 20.68 -4.20
N PRO A 62 -2.57 19.94 -3.74
CA PRO A 62 -1.72 20.36 -2.62
C PRO A 62 -0.59 21.29 -3.08
N THR A 63 -0.92 22.28 -3.92
CA THR A 63 0.03 23.17 -4.60
C THR A 63 0.01 24.58 -4.02
N GLY A 64 1.06 25.37 -4.30
CA GLY A 64 1.16 26.75 -3.85
C GLY A 64 1.05 26.86 -2.32
N SER A 65 0.12 27.65 -1.79
CA SER A 65 -0.07 27.81 -0.35
C SER A 65 -0.59 26.55 0.36
N ALA A 66 -1.06 25.54 -0.37
CA ALA A 66 -1.47 24.24 0.18
C ALA A 66 -0.30 23.25 0.30
N ARG A 67 0.88 23.57 -0.27
CA ARG A 67 2.09 22.76 -0.10
C ARG A 67 2.43 22.64 1.38
N PHE A 68 2.80 21.43 1.83
CA PHE A 68 3.07 21.07 3.24
C PHE A 68 1.89 21.26 4.20
N GLN A 69 0.68 21.49 3.71
CA GLN A 69 -0.53 21.56 4.52
C GLN A 69 -1.28 20.22 4.54
N ALA A 70 -2.15 20.05 5.53
CA ALA A 70 -3.10 18.93 5.54
C ALA A 70 -3.99 18.97 4.28
N PRO A 71 -4.33 17.81 3.68
CA PRO A 71 -5.14 17.77 2.47
C PRO A 71 -6.54 18.31 2.72
N GLN A 72 -7.13 18.89 1.69
CA GLN A 72 -8.47 19.48 1.73
C GLN A 72 -9.40 18.75 0.76
N LYS A 73 -10.70 18.76 1.06
CA LYS A 73 -11.71 18.20 0.13
C LYS A 73 -11.63 18.88 -1.23
N PRO A 74 -11.88 18.14 -2.33
CA PRO A 74 -11.91 18.71 -3.67
C PRO A 74 -13.01 19.77 -3.82
N ALA A 75 -12.73 20.78 -4.63
CA ALA A 75 -13.76 21.74 -5.05
C ALA A 75 -14.80 21.06 -5.95
N THR A 76 -16.04 21.58 -5.93
CA THR A 76 -17.09 21.12 -6.85
C THR A 76 -16.78 21.54 -8.28
N VAL A 77 -16.85 20.60 -9.20
CA VAL A 77 -16.69 20.82 -10.64
C VAL A 77 -17.95 20.40 -11.39
N THR A 78 -18.30 21.18 -12.43
CA THR A 78 -19.45 20.92 -13.28
C THR A 78 -19.06 20.13 -14.52
N GLY A 79 -20.03 19.43 -15.11
CA GLY A 79 -19.80 18.58 -16.28
C GLY A 79 -19.24 17.21 -15.91
N VAL A 80 -19.13 16.35 -16.90
CA VAL A 80 -18.57 15.01 -16.76
C VAL A 80 -17.05 15.10 -16.90
N GLN A 81 -16.33 14.60 -15.91
CA GLN A 81 -14.87 14.49 -15.91
C GLN A 81 -14.47 13.13 -16.51
N ASP A 82 -13.45 13.12 -17.33
CA ASP A 82 -12.87 11.89 -17.84
C ASP A 82 -12.08 11.16 -16.74
N ALA A 83 -12.38 9.87 -16.53
CA ALA A 83 -11.72 8.98 -15.61
C ALA A 83 -11.32 7.67 -16.32
N THR A 84 -10.77 7.78 -17.53
CA THR A 84 -10.36 6.65 -18.38
C THR A 84 -8.84 6.53 -18.53
N ALA A 85 -8.07 7.46 -17.99
CA ALA A 85 -6.62 7.48 -18.05
C ALA A 85 -6.00 7.62 -16.65
N LEU A 86 -4.83 6.99 -16.47
CA LEU A 86 -4.07 7.10 -15.24
C LEU A 86 -3.66 8.55 -14.95
N PRO A 87 -3.75 9.00 -13.69
CA PRO A 87 -3.36 10.35 -13.30
C PRO A 87 -1.83 10.52 -13.25
N PRO A 88 -1.33 11.77 -13.19
CA PRO A 88 0.09 12.01 -12.95
C PRO A 88 0.50 11.45 -11.58
N GLN A 89 1.73 10.96 -11.49
CA GLN A 89 2.31 10.47 -10.23
C GLN A 89 2.77 11.63 -9.35
N CYS A 90 2.85 11.39 -8.04
CA CYS A 90 3.52 12.30 -7.12
C CYS A 90 5.03 12.35 -7.42
N TYR A 91 5.73 13.40 -7.00
CA TYR A 91 7.19 13.48 -7.12
C TYR A 91 7.83 12.30 -6.41
N GLN A 92 8.83 11.69 -7.06
CA GLN A 92 9.55 10.50 -6.62
C GLN A 92 10.95 10.87 -6.14
N ALA A 93 11.53 10.01 -5.27
CA ALA A 93 12.95 10.04 -4.91
C ALA A 93 13.50 8.60 -4.85
N GLY A 94 14.82 8.47 -4.88
CA GLY A 94 15.50 7.17 -4.74
C GLY A 94 15.57 6.67 -3.30
N THR A 95 16.53 5.77 -3.06
CA THR A 95 16.92 5.31 -1.71
C THR A 95 18.30 5.85 -1.35
N GLY A 96 18.67 5.81 -0.08
CA GLY A 96 20.02 6.13 0.37
C GLY A 96 21.08 5.26 -0.30
N THR A 97 22.19 5.86 -0.69
CA THR A 97 23.30 5.19 -1.37
C THR A 97 24.66 5.44 -0.70
N ALA A 98 24.71 6.24 0.35
CA ALA A 98 25.94 6.57 1.05
C ALA A 98 26.46 5.39 1.89
N PRO A 99 27.79 5.16 1.91
CA PRO A 99 28.40 4.07 2.69
C PRO A 99 28.37 4.32 4.21
N THR A 100 28.07 5.56 4.61
CA THR A 100 27.92 5.97 6.01
C THR A 100 26.69 6.85 6.13
N ASN A 101 26.09 6.93 7.34
CA ASN A 101 24.94 7.79 7.53
C ASN A 101 25.32 9.26 7.26
N PRO A 102 24.68 9.95 6.29
CA PRO A 102 25.06 11.27 5.80
C PRO A 102 24.54 12.43 6.65
N LEU A 103 24.05 12.18 7.83
CA LEU A 103 24.19 13.26 8.79
C LEU A 103 25.68 13.74 8.78
N LEU A 104 26.47 13.23 7.79
CA LEU A 104 27.83 13.58 7.37
C LEU A 104 27.86 13.61 5.81
N PRO A 105 28.19 14.69 5.10
CA PRO A 105 27.83 14.94 3.69
C PRO A 105 28.65 14.20 2.63
N LEU A 106 28.05 13.83 1.50
CA LEU A 106 28.54 13.86 0.11
C LEU A 106 27.57 13.21 -0.92
N SER A 107 27.49 13.75 -2.17
CA SER A 107 26.42 13.58 -3.16
C SER A 107 26.74 12.79 -4.43
N THR A 108 25.71 12.18 -5.08
CA THR A 108 25.63 11.91 -6.54
C THR A 108 24.18 11.71 -7.05
N LYS A 109 23.90 12.06 -8.35
CA LYS A 109 22.57 12.22 -8.96
C LYS A 109 22.05 11.00 -9.74
N ARG A 110 20.69 10.85 -9.84
CA ARG A 110 19.99 10.03 -10.85
C ARG A 110 18.73 10.74 -11.37
N GLU A 111 18.33 10.43 -12.63
CA GLU A 111 17.16 10.97 -13.33
C GLU A 111 16.04 9.92 -13.43
N ALA A 112 14.77 10.36 -13.42
CA ALA A 112 13.58 9.54 -13.61
C ALA A 112 12.69 10.08 -14.73
N ASP A 113 12.08 9.19 -15.53
CA ASP A 113 11.44 9.45 -16.84
C ASP A 113 9.88 9.39 -16.83
N VAL A 114 9.21 9.61 -15.70
CA VAL A 114 7.74 9.59 -15.61
C VAL A 114 7.21 10.97 -15.28
N ALA A 115 6.08 11.37 -15.93
CA ALA A 115 5.44 12.66 -15.67
C ALA A 115 4.96 12.73 -14.21
N THR A 116 5.65 13.54 -13.41
CA THR A 116 5.35 13.77 -11.99
C THR A 116 4.71 15.14 -11.79
N SER A 117 3.87 15.28 -10.76
CA SER A 117 3.19 16.52 -10.41
C SER A 117 3.00 16.65 -8.91
N GLU A 118 2.98 17.88 -8.37
CA GLU A 118 2.44 18.11 -7.02
C GLU A 118 0.94 17.87 -6.97
N ASP A 119 0.22 18.14 -8.06
CA ASP A 119 -1.21 17.81 -8.18
C ASP A 119 -1.38 16.34 -8.56
N CYS A 120 -1.21 15.47 -7.56
CA CYS A 120 -1.17 14.01 -7.70
C CYS A 120 -2.15 13.26 -6.78
N LEU A 121 -2.99 13.96 -6.01
CA LEU A 121 -3.87 13.33 -5.03
C LEU A 121 -5.14 12.78 -5.69
N PHE A 122 -4.96 11.65 -6.35
CA PHE A 122 -5.98 10.90 -7.06
C PHE A 122 -6.04 9.46 -6.54
N LEU A 123 -7.14 8.78 -6.86
CA LEU A 123 -7.30 7.35 -6.66
C LEU A 123 -8.00 6.73 -7.88
N ASP A 124 -7.79 5.43 -8.04
CA ASP A 124 -8.43 4.61 -9.05
C ASP A 124 -9.43 3.67 -8.39
N VAL A 125 -10.60 3.45 -8.99
CA VAL A 125 -11.62 2.54 -8.47
C VAL A 125 -11.95 1.51 -9.54
N ILE A 126 -11.71 0.25 -9.23
CA ILE A 126 -11.92 -0.90 -10.10
C ILE A 126 -13.12 -1.68 -9.58
N VAL A 127 -14.17 -1.73 -10.37
CA VAL A 127 -15.48 -2.26 -9.94
C VAL A 127 -15.89 -3.41 -10.85
N PRO A 128 -16.04 -4.62 -10.34
CA PRO A 128 -16.66 -5.71 -11.10
C PRO A 128 -18.17 -5.49 -11.21
N ASN A 129 -18.75 -5.86 -12.35
CA ASN A 129 -20.20 -5.81 -12.57
C ASN A 129 -20.84 -4.46 -12.21
N PHE A 130 -20.23 -3.34 -12.59
CA PHE A 130 -20.68 -1.99 -12.25
C PHE A 130 -22.17 -1.77 -12.60
N GLY A 131 -22.92 -1.24 -11.63
CA GLY A 131 -24.35 -1.02 -11.76
C GLY A 131 -25.24 -2.15 -11.20
N SER A 132 -24.70 -3.36 -11.04
CA SER A 132 -25.34 -4.49 -10.34
C SER A 132 -24.66 -4.86 -9.03
N ALA A 133 -23.40 -4.47 -8.84
CA ALA A 133 -22.62 -4.68 -7.62
C ALA A 133 -23.31 -4.07 -6.40
N SER A 134 -23.40 -4.80 -5.29
CA SER A 134 -24.02 -4.33 -4.04
C SER A 134 -23.44 -5.01 -2.82
N GLY A 135 -23.01 -4.21 -1.84
CA GLY A 135 -22.48 -4.69 -0.56
C GLY A 135 -21.17 -5.46 -0.66
N MET A 136 -20.38 -5.17 -1.70
CA MET A 136 -19.11 -5.85 -1.96
C MET A 136 -18.02 -5.44 -0.96
N PRO A 137 -17.13 -6.37 -0.59
CA PRO A 137 -15.88 -6.02 0.08
C PRO A 137 -15.06 -5.02 -0.75
N VAL A 138 -14.28 -4.21 -0.04
CA VAL A 138 -13.43 -3.17 -0.65
C VAL A 138 -12.00 -3.35 -0.17
N VAL A 139 -11.08 -3.52 -1.09
CA VAL A 139 -9.64 -3.50 -0.84
C VAL A 139 -9.12 -2.12 -1.17
N VAL A 140 -8.43 -1.48 -0.24
CA VAL A 140 -7.70 -0.24 -0.49
C VAL A 140 -6.22 -0.56 -0.53
N TRP A 141 -5.63 -0.47 -1.72
CA TRP A 141 -4.20 -0.66 -1.93
C TRP A 141 -3.43 0.62 -1.69
N ILE A 142 -2.41 0.55 -0.83
CA ILE A 142 -1.48 1.63 -0.50
C ILE A 142 -0.10 1.21 -1.01
N HIS A 143 0.38 1.85 -2.06
CA HIS A 143 1.64 1.47 -2.70
C HIS A 143 2.86 1.65 -1.80
N GLY A 144 3.93 0.87 -2.07
CA GLY A 144 5.22 0.92 -1.42
C GLY A 144 6.12 2.07 -1.86
N GLY A 145 7.43 1.88 -1.60
CA GLY A 145 8.48 2.81 -1.99
C GLY A 145 9.00 3.69 -0.85
N GLY A 146 9.00 3.19 0.39
CA GLY A 146 9.68 3.82 1.54
C GLY A 146 9.22 5.24 1.87
N TYR A 147 7.99 5.60 1.54
CA TYR A 147 7.41 6.96 1.65
C TYR A 147 8.01 8.00 0.68
N VAL A 148 8.92 7.60 -0.21
CA VAL A 148 9.60 8.52 -1.14
C VAL A 148 9.32 8.21 -2.60
N ALA A 149 8.86 6.99 -2.92
CA ALA A 149 8.61 6.51 -4.28
C ALA A 149 7.28 5.74 -4.37
N GLY A 150 6.93 5.30 -5.59
CA GLY A 150 5.75 4.50 -5.86
C GLY A 150 4.54 5.30 -6.35
N SER A 151 3.55 4.59 -6.88
CA SER A 151 2.28 5.18 -7.34
C SER A 151 1.17 4.14 -7.45
N ALA A 152 -0.08 4.58 -7.48
CA ALA A 152 -1.22 3.73 -7.79
C ALA A 152 -1.12 3.11 -9.20
N SER A 153 -0.51 3.84 -10.14
CA SER A 153 -0.35 3.42 -11.53
C SER A 153 0.82 2.45 -11.77
N ALA A 154 1.63 2.16 -10.75
CA ALA A 154 2.76 1.23 -10.89
C ALA A 154 2.32 -0.23 -11.02
N GLN A 155 1.11 -0.57 -10.55
CA GLN A 155 0.61 -1.94 -10.54
C GLN A 155 -0.47 -2.15 -11.62
N PRO A 156 -0.63 -3.37 -12.15
CA PRO A 156 -1.75 -3.72 -13.01
C PRO A 156 -3.09 -3.49 -12.31
N GLN A 157 -3.88 -2.55 -12.81
CA GLN A 157 -5.06 -2.01 -12.11
C GLN A 157 -6.14 -3.06 -11.82
N THR A 158 -6.29 -4.07 -12.68
CA THR A 158 -7.41 -5.01 -12.63
C THR A 158 -7.11 -6.34 -11.97
N ASP A 159 -5.82 -6.67 -11.75
CA ASP A 159 -5.39 -8.00 -11.34
C ASP A 159 -6.04 -8.46 -10.03
N LEU A 160 -6.03 -7.64 -8.99
CA LEU A 160 -6.65 -8.00 -7.70
C LEU A 160 -8.17 -8.22 -7.84
N THR A 161 -8.86 -7.46 -8.72
CA THR A 161 -10.30 -7.66 -8.96
C THR A 161 -10.55 -8.96 -9.69
N VAL A 162 -9.77 -9.27 -10.75
CA VAL A 162 -9.86 -10.53 -11.51
C VAL A 162 -9.58 -11.71 -10.60
N ASP A 163 -8.52 -11.64 -9.81
CA ASP A 163 -8.07 -12.74 -8.95
C ASP A 163 -9.02 -12.97 -7.77
N SER A 164 -9.74 -11.94 -7.33
CA SER A 164 -10.86 -12.10 -6.39
C SER A 164 -12.06 -12.88 -6.98
N GLY A 165 -12.02 -13.29 -8.24
CA GLY A 165 -13.18 -13.83 -8.96
C GLY A 165 -14.29 -12.79 -9.13
N ASN A 166 -13.95 -11.51 -9.28
CA ASN A 166 -14.89 -10.40 -9.36
C ASN A 166 -15.75 -10.23 -8.09
N GLN A 167 -15.20 -10.56 -6.91
CA GLN A 167 -15.91 -10.49 -5.63
C GLN A 167 -15.52 -9.29 -4.75
N ALA A 168 -14.53 -8.50 -5.15
CA ALA A 168 -14.08 -7.32 -4.42
C ALA A 168 -13.95 -6.10 -5.32
N ILE A 169 -14.25 -4.92 -4.78
CA ILE A 169 -13.89 -3.63 -5.36
C ILE A 169 -12.47 -3.30 -4.91
N VAL A 170 -11.62 -2.84 -5.82
CA VAL A 170 -10.26 -2.42 -5.51
C VAL A 170 -10.14 -0.91 -5.69
N VAL A 171 -9.56 -0.24 -4.70
CA VAL A 171 -9.25 1.18 -4.73
C VAL A 171 -7.74 1.34 -4.57
N LEU A 172 -7.07 1.92 -5.55
CA LEU A 172 -5.64 2.18 -5.50
C LEU A 172 -5.44 3.68 -5.27
N ILE A 173 -4.71 4.06 -4.23
CA ILE A 173 -4.57 5.46 -3.82
C ILE A 173 -3.16 5.98 -4.08
N GLN A 174 -3.06 7.27 -4.45
CA GLN A 174 -1.82 8.03 -4.42
C GLN A 174 -1.77 8.93 -3.20
N TYR A 175 -0.58 9.26 -2.72
CA TYR A 175 -0.34 10.17 -1.60
C TYR A 175 0.99 10.89 -1.79
N ARG A 176 1.16 12.07 -1.19
CA ARG A 176 2.41 12.83 -1.29
C ARG A 176 3.57 12.06 -0.69
N LEU A 177 4.70 12.11 -1.37
CA LEU A 177 5.92 11.39 -1.09
C LEU A 177 7.07 12.34 -0.75
N GLY A 178 8.14 11.79 -0.19
CA GLY A 178 9.41 12.48 0.02
C GLY A 178 9.24 13.84 0.70
N VAL A 179 9.94 14.83 0.19
CA VAL A 179 9.92 16.20 0.73
C VAL A 179 8.52 16.82 0.76
N PHE A 180 7.62 16.46 -0.17
CA PHE A 180 6.27 17.03 -0.22
C PHE A 180 5.30 16.42 0.79
N GLY A 181 5.51 15.12 1.16
CA GLY A 181 4.63 14.37 2.04
C GLY A 181 5.13 14.21 3.46
N PHE A 182 6.47 14.22 3.65
CA PHE A 182 7.10 13.83 4.91
C PHE A 182 8.20 14.78 5.38
N LEU A 183 8.32 15.98 4.81
CA LEU A 183 9.16 17.02 5.42
C LEU A 183 8.66 17.30 6.83
N SER A 184 9.59 17.34 7.78
CA SER A 184 9.32 17.55 9.21
C SER A 184 10.30 18.59 9.78
N GLY A 185 10.17 18.92 11.03
CA GLY A 185 10.96 19.96 11.70
C GLY A 185 10.08 20.95 12.46
N PRO A 186 10.68 21.78 13.34
CA PRO A 186 9.95 22.77 14.13
C PRO A 186 9.10 23.72 13.30
N GLU A 187 9.60 24.15 12.12
CA GLU A 187 8.93 25.09 11.23
C GLU A 187 7.71 24.47 10.55
N VAL A 188 7.80 23.20 10.14
CA VAL A 188 6.66 22.46 9.58
C VAL A 188 5.63 22.22 10.67
N LYS A 189 6.04 21.82 11.88
CA LYS A 189 5.15 21.65 13.03
C LYS A 189 4.40 22.92 13.38
N ALA A 190 5.07 24.07 13.25
CA ALA A 190 4.49 25.38 13.60
C ALA A 190 3.58 25.97 12.51
N SER A 191 3.82 25.68 11.23
CA SER A 191 3.21 26.40 10.11
C SER A 191 2.57 25.52 9.05
N GLY A 192 2.83 24.21 9.09
CA GLY A 192 2.34 23.21 8.14
C GLY A 192 1.68 22.01 8.83
N ALA A 193 1.74 20.87 8.18
CA ALA A 193 1.26 19.59 8.68
C ALA A 193 2.38 18.54 8.63
N LEU A 194 2.78 18.04 9.79
CA LEU A 194 3.62 16.84 9.88
C LEU A 194 2.85 15.64 9.27
N ASN A 195 3.58 14.70 8.70
CA ASN A 195 3.00 13.47 8.11
C ASN A 195 1.92 13.75 7.03
N ALA A 196 2.10 14.79 6.22
CA ALA A 196 1.11 15.20 5.22
C ALA A 196 0.70 14.05 4.29
N GLY A 197 1.62 13.15 3.92
CA GLY A 197 1.33 11.96 3.12
C GLY A 197 0.40 10.95 3.83
N LEU A 198 0.54 10.75 5.15
CA LEU A 198 -0.40 9.91 5.93
C LEU A 198 -1.77 10.57 6.08
N LEU A 199 -1.81 11.91 6.17
CA LEU A 199 -3.07 12.64 6.17
C LEU A 199 -3.78 12.54 4.82
N ASP A 200 -3.03 12.51 3.71
CA ASP A 200 -3.58 12.24 2.36
C ASP A 200 -4.25 10.86 2.31
N GLN A 201 -3.56 9.81 2.78
CA GLN A 201 -4.11 8.46 2.88
C GLN A 201 -5.37 8.43 3.77
N THR A 202 -5.34 9.14 4.89
CA THR A 202 -6.52 9.27 5.78
C THR A 202 -7.71 9.92 5.06
N LEU A 203 -7.47 10.96 4.24
CA LEU A 203 -8.51 11.59 3.45
C LEU A 203 -9.05 10.65 2.37
N ALA A 204 -8.18 9.86 1.73
CA ALA A 204 -8.59 8.83 0.76
C ALA A 204 -9.44 7.75 1.43
N LEU A 205 -9.08 7.26 2.62
CA LEU A 205 -9.88 6.30 3.37
C LEU A 205 -11.24 6.89 3.78
N LYS A 206 -11.30 8.15 4.20
CA LYS A 206 -12.57 8.86 4.47
C LYS A 206 -13.40 9.04 3.20
N TRP A 207 -12.76 9.21 2.05
CA TRP A 207 -13.41 9.23 0.75
C TRP A 207 -14.05 7.86 0.45
N VAL A 208 -13.31 6.77 0.65
CA VAL A 208 -13.81 5.39 0.50
C VAL A 208 -15.05 5.18 1.37
N GLN A 209 -14.98 5.53 2.67
CA GLN A 209 -16.11 5.43 3.60
C GLN A 209 -17.34 6.23 3.14
N SER A 210 -17.12 7.37 2.47
CA SER A 210 -18.20 8.26 2.04
C SER A 210 -18.83 7.86 0.71
N TYR A 211 -18.07 7.22 -0.20
CA TYR A 211 -18.45 7.12 -1.60
C TYR A 211 -18.49 5.69 -2.16
N VAL A 212 -17.85 4.71 -1.51
CA VAL A 212 -17.83 3.35 -2.05
C VAL A 212 -19.19 2.65 -1.97
N GLY A 213 -19.96 2.96 -0.94
CA GLY A 213 -21.25 2.33 -0.64
C GLY A 213 -22.48 3.17 -0.94
N TYR A 214 -23.63 2.70 -0.45
CA TYR A 214 -24.86 3.45 -0.47
C TYR A 214 -24.82 4.58 0.54
N SER A 215 -25.06 5.82 0.13
CA SER A 215 -25.30 6.93 1.07
C SER A 215 -26.67 6.74 1.74
N ALA A 216 -26.66 6.26 2.98
CA ALA A 216 -27.86 6.22 3.81
C ALA A 216 -28.30 7.62 4.34
N PHE A 217 -27.57 8.67 4.01
CA PHE A 217 -27.85 10.03 4.47
C PHE A 217 -28.69 10.80 3.46
N SER A 218 -30.00 10.54 3.45
CA SER A 218 -31.09 11.49 3.14
C SER A 218 -32.44 10.87 3.45
N ILE A 219 -32.68 10.46 4.71
CA ILE A 219 -34.04 10.37 5.21
C ILE A 219 -34.39 11.75 5.74
N SER A 220 -34.54 12.72 4.86
CA SER A 220 -35.44 13.84 5.11
C SER A 220 -36.84 13.31 4.87
N PHE A 221 -37.63 13.31 5.92
CA PHE A 221 -39.06 13.02 5.85
C PHE A 221 -39.74 14.03 4.92
N VAL A 222 -39.76 13.75 3.64
CA VAL A 222 -40.67 14.39 2.69
C VAL A 222 -41.76 13.39 2.40
N SER A 223 -42.94 13.68 2.87
CA SER A 223 -44.17 12.90 2.71
C SER A 223 -44.74 12.99 1.28
N ASP A 224 -43.94 12.76 0.27
CA ASP A 224 -44.37 12.65 -1.12
C ASP A 224 -44.17 11.20 -1.60
N PRO A 225 -45.28 10.43 -1.80
CA PRO A 225 -45.23 9.03 -2.23
C PRO A 225 -44.71 8.85 -3.67
N LEU A 226 -44.49 9.93 -4.42
CA LEU A 226 -43.92 9.89 -5.79
C LEU A 226 -42.39 10.15 -5.84
N PHE A 227 -41.79 10.51 -4.71
CA PHE A 227 -40.36 10.62 -4.58
C PHE A 227 -39.77 9.32 -4.02
N LEU A 228 -39.67 8.28 -4.82
CA LEU A 228 -38.75 7.18 -4.54
C LEU A 228 -37.35 7.77 -4.60
N PRO A 229 -36.56 7.82 -3.49
CA PRO A 229 -35.19 8.20 -3.53
C PRO A 229 -34.49 7.23 -4.50
N ARG A 230 -33.96 7.74 -5.61
CA ARG A 230 -33.08 6.96 -6.48
C ARG A 230 -31.75 6.83 -5.73
N TYR A 231 -31.70 5.86 -4.81
CA TYR A 231 -30.46 5.41 -4.22
C TYR A 231 -29.64 4.77 -5.36
N ARG A 232 -28.76 5.53 -5.98
CA ARG A 232 -27.74 4.93 -6.81
C ARG A 232 -26.59 4.59 -5.88
N ALA A 233 -26.32 3.30 -5.72
CA ALA A 233 -25.03 2.85 -5.23
C ALA A 233 -23.95 3.54 -6.07
N LYS A 234 -22.99 4.21 -5.43
CA LYS A 234 -21.97 4.90 -6.19
C LYS A 234 -21.09 3.87 -6.89
N PHE A 235 -20.44 2.98 -6.14
CA PHE A 235 -19.62 1.90 -6.70
C PHE A 235 -20.11 0.50 -6.32
N GLY A 236 -21.02 0.35 -5.37
CA GLY A 236 -21.58 -0.94 -4.95
C GLY A 236 -20.83 -1.64 -3.82
N GLY A 237 -19.87 -0.97 -3.20
CA GLY A 237 -19.12 -1.50 -2.05
C GLY A 237 -19.88 -1.37 -0.73
N ASP A 238 -19.34 -1.98 0.31
CA ASP A 238 -19.80 -1.88 1.68
C ASP A 238 -18.73 -1.17 2.53
N PRO A 239 -18.97 0.05 3.03
CA PRO A 239 -18.02 0.76 3.86
C PRO A 239 -17.69 0.05 5.18
N ALA A 240 -18.52 -0.89 5.64
CA ALA A 240 -18.19 -1.74 6.78
C ALA A 240 -17.25 -2.91 6.44
N LYS A 241 -16.97 -3.13 5.15
CA LYS A 241 -16.11 -4.22 4.67
C LYS A 241 -14.85 -3.71 3.98
N VAL A 242 -14.29 -2.63 4.47
CA VAL A 242 -13.04 -2.07 3.95
C VAL A 242 -11.85 -2.80 4.58
N THR A 243 -10.94 -3.28 3.76
CA THR A 243 -9.64 -3.84 4.14
C THR A 243 -8.54 -2.98 3.51
N ILE A 244 -7.58 -2.54 4.31
CA ILE A 244 -6.40 -1.83 3.82
C ILE A 244 -5.26 -2.82 3.59
N TRP A 245 -4.51 -2.65 2.51
CA TRP A 245 -3.39 -3.51 2.13
C TRP A 245 -2.25 -2.70 1.53
N GLY A 246 -1.03 -3.06 1.85
CA GLY A 246 0.17 -2.49 1.24
C GLY A 246 1.35 -3.44 1.30
N GLU A 247 2.24 -3.33 0.32
CA GLU A 247 3.54 -3.99 0.31
C GLU A 247 4.62 -2.93 0.51
N SER A 248 5.63 -3.13 1.35
CA SER A 248 6.60 -2.10 1.79
C SER A 248 5.91 -0.82 2.31
N GLY A 249 5.02 -0.22 1.53
CA GLY A 249 3.99 0.70 1.98
C GLY A 249 3.06 0.10 3.05
N ALA A 250 3.23 -1.15 3.41
CA ALA A 250 2.72 -1.78 4.62
C ALA A 250 3.15 -1.02 5.89
N GLY A 251 4.20 -0.20 5.83
CA GLY A 251 4.48 0.81 6.83
C GLY A 251 3.35 1.82 6.97
N SER A 252 2.71 2.25 5.87
CA SER A 252 1.50 3.09 5.91
C SER A 252 0.32 2.35 6.57
N VAL A 253 0.16 1.05 6.30
CA VAL A 253 -0.85 0.21 6.96
C VAL A 253 -0.60 0.17 8.47
N LEU A 254 0.66 -0.08 8.90
CA LEU A 254 1.04 -0.03 10.31
C LEU A 254 0.71 1.34 10.92
N GLN A 255 1.01 2.46 10.23
CA GLN A 255 0.69 3.79 10.73
C GLN A 255 -0.82 3.99 10.91
N HIS A 256 -1.67 3.45 10.04
CA HIS A 256 -3.12 3.48 10.20
C HIS A 256 -3.60 2.56 11.34
N ILE A 257 -2.93 1.43 11.58
CA ILE A 257 -3.22 0.55 12.74
C ILE A 257 -2.97 1.31 14.05
N VAL A 258 -1.86 2.05 14.19
CA VAL A 258 -1.53 2.79 15.40
C VAL A 258 -2.10 4.22 15.44
N ALA A 259 -2.70 4.71 14.35
CA ALA A 259 -3.23 6.06 14.23
C ALA A 259 -4.14 6.43 15.40
N ASN A 260 -3.99 7.66 15.91
CA ASN A 260 -4.73 8.18 17.06
C ASN A 260 -4.59 7.29 18.32
N GLY A 261 -3.43 6.64 18.49
CA GLY A 261 -3.18 5.69 19.58
C GLY A 261 -4.01 4.41 19.48
N GLY A 262 -4.31 3.94 18.26
CA GLY A 262 -5.14 2.78 17.98
C GLY A 262 -6.65 3.00 18.24
N GLN A 263 -7.11 4.24 18.27
CA GLN A 263 -8.48 4.62 18.68
C GLN A 263 -9.21 5.52 17.67
N THR A 264 -8.99 5.25 16.37
CA THR A 264 -9.67 5.99 15.30
C THR A 264 -11.19 5.74 15.33
N ASN A 265 -11.98 6.80 15.49
CA ASN A 265 -13.44 6.72 15.57
C ASN A 265 -14.11 7.80 14.68
N PRO A 266 -15.00 7.45 13.74
CA PRO A 266 -15.37 6.08 13.37
C PRO A 266 -14.21 5.29 12.74
N PRO A 267 -14.26 3.94 12.77
CA PRO A 267 -13.27 3.09 12.10
C PRO A 267 -13.26 3.35 10.59
N LEU A 268 -12.06 3.34 9.98
CA LEU A 268 -11.91 3.53 8.54
C LEU A 268 -11.75 2.21 7.77
N PHE A 269 -11.45 1.12 8.48
CA PHE A 269 -11.31 -0.23 7.94
C PHE A 269 -11.62 -1.26 9.02
N ARG A 270 -11.98 -2.49 8.59
CA ARG A 270 -12.20 -3.64 9.47
C ARG A 270 -11.01 -4.57 9.59
N ALA A 271 -10.21 -4.67 8.53
CA ALA A 271 -9.04 -5.54 8.48
C ALA A 271 -7.85 -4.83 7.84
N ALA A 272 -6.65 -5.27 8.20
CA ALA A 272 -5.40 -4.77 7.68
C ALA A 272 -4.54 -5.92 7.15
N MET A 273 -3.88 -5.70 6.00
CA MET A 273 -2.97 -6.66 5.41
C MET A 273 -1.63 -5.99 5.14
N THR A 274 -0.54 -6.65 5.56
CA THR A 274 0.81 -6.15 5.36
C THR A 274 1.65 -7.19 4.63
N SER A 275 2.21 -6.80 3.48
CA SER A 275 3.32 -7.49 2.86
C SER A 275 4.58 -6.69 3.14
N SER A 276 5.54 -7.28 3.88
CA SER A 276 6.78 -6.60 4.27
C SER A 276 6.54 -5.32 5.08
N THR A 277 6.09 -5.47 6.33
CA THR A 277 5.79 -4.34 7.22
C THR A 277 7.01 -3.44 7.43
N PHE A 278 6.97 -2.22 6.93
CA PHE A 278 8.07 -1.26 7.00
C PHE A 278 7.94 -0.33 8.20
N LEU A 279 8.89 -0.37 9.14
CA LEU A 279 8.95 0.52 10.28
C LEU A 279 10.34 1.16 10.42
N PRO A 280 10.61 2.29 9.74
CA PRO A 280 11.83 3.05 9.92
C PRO A 280 11.83 3.79 11.27
N SER A 281 12.97 4.41 11.63
CA SER A 281 13.04 5.33 12.77
C SER A 281 12.04 6.47 12.64
N GLN A 282 11.24 6.71 13.68
CA GLN A 282 10.24 7.78 13.75
C GLN A 282 10.53 8.68 14.94
N TYR A 283 11.28 9.74 14.68
CA TYR A 283 11.65 10.73 15.69
C TYR A 283 10.45 11.65 16.01
N PRO A 284 10.43 12.32 17.19
CA PRO A 284 9.53 13.46 17.39
C PRO A 284 9.72 14.49 16.28
N GLY A 285 8.62 15.01 15.72
CA GLY A 285 8.65 15.85 14.52
C GLY A 285 9.47 17.15 14.62
N ASP A 286 9.82 17.58 15.83
CA ASP A 286 10.66 18.73 16.15
C ASP A 286 12.03 18.34 16.75
N ALA A 287 12.41 17.07 16.72
CA ALA A 287 13.71 16.60 17.21
C ALA A 287 14.88 17.05 16.31
N VAL A 288 16.09 16.80 16.77
CA VAL A 288 17.33 17.25 16.08
C VAL A 288 17.44 16.68 14.65
N ILE A 289 17.14 15.39 14.44
CA ILE A 289 17.27 14.76 13.11
C ILE A 289 16.28 15.36 12.10
N PRO A 290 14.95 15.43 12.36
CA PRO A 290 14.01 16.16 11.53
C PRO A 290 14.39 17.63 11.28
N ALA A 291 14.86 18.34 12.30
CA ALA A 291 15.30 19.73 12.16
C ALA A 291 16.55 19.86 11.27
N THR A 292 17.47 18.91 11.33
CA THR A 292 18.66 18.88 10.45
C THR A 292 18.24 18.70 9.01
N ILE A 293 17.38 17.71 8.70
CA ILE A 293 16.87 17.47 7.34
C ILE A 293 16.12 18.70 6.81
N TYR A 294 15.28 19.35 7.65
CA TYR A 294 14.61 20.58 7.27
C TYR A 294 15.61 21.70 6.89
N ASN A 295 16.68 21.87 7.68
CA ASN A 295 17.71 22.87 7.42
C ASN A 295 18.50 22.59 6.16
N GLU A 296 18.74 21.33 5.82
CA GLU A 296 19.35 20.91 4.56
C GLU A 296 18.45 21.27 3.37
N VAL A 297 17.15 20.96 3.44
CA VAL A 297 16.16 21.38 2.43
C VAL A 297 16.13 22.91 2.31
N ALA A 298 16.06 23.64 3.41
CA ALA A 298 16.03 25.10 3.40
C ALA A 298 17.31 25.71 2.81
N SER A 299 18.46 25.11 3.11
CA SER A 299 19.76 25.55 2.59
C SER A 299 19.89 25.27 1.09
N GLY A 300 19.60 24.04 0.66
CA GLY A 300 19.66 23.63 -0.75
C GLY A 300 18.68 24.41 -1.64
N ALA A 301 17.53 24.78 -1.10
CA ALA A 301 16.53 25.62 -1.76
C ALA A 301 16.85 27.13 -1.73
N GLY A 302 17.95 27.55 -1.11
CA GLY A 302 18.32 28.97 -0.97
C GLY A 302 17.46 29.74 0.03
N CYS A 303 16.73 29.04 0.90
CA CYS A 303 15.81 29.63 1.89
C CYS A 303 16.42 29.85 3.27
N ALA A 304 17.66 29.39 3.55
CA ALA A 304 18.28 29.43 4.88
C ALA A 304 18.33 30.84 5.52
N ASN A 305 18.45 31.89 4.71
CA ASN A 305 18.53 33.28 5.19
C ASN A 305 17.21 34.04 5.04
N ALA A 306 16.11 33.38 4.68
CA ALA A 306 14.81 34.01 4.58
C ALA A 306 14.27 34.39 5.98
N ALA A 307 13.51 35.48 6.07
CA ALA A 307 12.88 35.88 7.31
C ALA A 307 11.89 34.82 7.85
N ASN A 308 11.32 34.02 6.96
CA ASN A 308 10.53 32.84 7.26
C ASN A 308 10.90 31.75 6.24
N THR A 309 11.66 30.75 6.69
CA THR A 309 12.18 29.67 5.86
C THR A 309 11.05 28.80 5.31
N PHE A 310 10.02 28.53 6.09
CA PHE A 310 8.85 27.75 5.67
C PHE A 310 8.10 28.42 4.52
N THR A 311 7.80 29.73 4.65
CA THR A 311 7.13 30.49 3.57
C THR A 311 8.00 30.54 2.31
N CYS A 312 9.33 30.63 2.46
CA CYS A 312 10.26 30.55 1.34
C CYS A 312 10.15 29.20 0.64
N LEU A 313 10.18 28.07 1.38
CA LEU A 313 10.05 26.71 0.82
C LEU A 313 8.72 26.50 0.11
N VAL A 314 7.62 27.06 0.62
CA VAL A 314 6.30 27.03 -0.05
C VAL A 314 6.36 27.68 -1.43
N ALA A 315 7.21 28.68 -1.64
CA ALA A 315 7.33 29.43 -2.90
C ALA A 315 8.35 28.84 -3.88
N VAL A 316 9.15 27.84 -3.49
CA VAL A 316 10.14 27.21 -4.37
C VAL A 316 9.44 26.48 -5.52
N ASP A 317 10.03 26.49 -6.70
CA ASP A 317 9.56 25.68 -7.83
C ASP A 317 9.50 24.19 -7.46
N ALA A 318 8.41 23.51 -7.86
CA ALA A 318 8.17 22.13 -7.45
C ALA A 318 9.22 21.15 -7.99
N GLY A 319 9.66 21.32 -9.24
CA GLY A 319 10.69 20.48 -9.83
C GLY A 319 12.04 20.66 -9.12
N THR A 320 12.38 21.92 -8.78
CA THR A 320 13.59 22.24 -8.00
C THR A 320 13.55 21.59 -6.61
N LEU A 321 12.42 21.68 -5.93
CA LEU A 321 12.25 21.10 -4.60
C LEU A 321 12.25 19.56 -4.64
N GLY A 322 11.61 18.97 -5.66
CA GLY A 322 11.61 17.52 -5.87
C GLY A 322 13.01 16.97 -6.12
N ALA A 323 13.79 17.60 -7.01
CA ALA A 323 15.18 17.22 -7.28
C ALA A 323 16.08 17.36 -6.05
N LEU A 324 15.86 18.40 -5.22
CA LEU A 324 16.58 18.56 -3.97
C LEU A 324 16.19 17.45 -2.97
N GLY A 325 14.90 17.12 -2.86
CA GLY A 325 14.42 16.02 -2.03
C GLY A 325 15.06 14.69 -2.42
N ASP A 326 15.13 14.40 -3.72
CA ASP A 326 15.79 13.20 -4.24
C ASP A 326 17.27 13.18 -3.90
N THR A 327 17.98 14.31 -4.04
CA THR A 327 19.39 14.43 -3.63
C THR A 327 19.57 14.08 -2.15
N ILE A 328 18.77 14.64 -1.26
CA ILE A 328 18.87 14.39 0.20
C ILE A 328 18.61 12.92 0.53
N VAL A 329 17.62 12.28 -0.12
CA VAL A 329 17.37 10.85 0.07
C VAL A 329 18.54 10.02 -0.44
N THR A 330 19.05 10.30 -1.62
CA THR A 330 20.19 9.57 -2.23
C THR A 330 21.46 9.68 -1.39
N ASP A 331 21.68 10.82 -0.74
CA ASP A 331 22.79 11.07 0.17
C ASP A 331 22.62 10.37 1.55
N SER A 332 21.46 9.76 1.84
CA SER A 332 21.22 9.00 3.07
C SER A 332 21.98 7.67 3.09
N PHE A 333 22.16 7.09 4.28
CA PHE A 333 22.81 5.79 4.44
C PHE A 333 22.16 4.74 3.54
N PHE A 334 22.97 3.86 2.94
CA PHE A 334 22.52 2.88 1.96
C PHE A 334 21.29 2.10 2.47
N GLY A 335 20.25 2.05 1.65
CA GLY A 335 18.99 1.36 1.96
C GLY A 335 18.07 2.09 2.93
N THR A 336 18.37 3.34 3.34
CA THR A 336 17.51 4.15 4.20
C THR A 336 16.81 5.28 3.44
N PHE A 337 15.88 5.96 4.13
CA PHE A 337 15.05 7.02 3.55
C PHE A 337 15.01 8.22 4.50
N ALA A 338 15.31 9.44 3.98
CA ALA A 338 15.37 10.65 4.79
C ALA A 338 13.98 11.19 5.18
N PHE A 339 12.99 11.04 4.30
CA PHE A 339 11.64 11.56 4.51
C PHE A 339 10.69 10.42 4.87
N VAL A 340 10.52 10.19 6.16
CA VAL A 340 9.69 9.15 6.74
C VAL A 340 8.71 9.75 7.75
N PRO A 341 7.66 9.02 8.18
CA PRO A 341 6.77 9.49 9.23
C PRO A 341 7.51 9.86 10.51
N VAL A 342 6.92 10.80 11.27
CA VAL A 342 7.44 11.26 12.57
C VAL A 342 6.35 11.17 13.63
N VAL A 343 6.74 11.09 14.89
CA VAL A 343 5.81 11.25 16.01
C VAL A 343 5.36 12.73 16.05
N ASP A 344 4.09 12.97 15.71
CA ASP A 344 3.51 14.31 15.65
C ASP A 344 2.65 14.65 16.87
N GLY A 345 2.35 13.66 17.71
CA GLY A 345 1.54 13.79 18.91
C GLY A 345 0.03 13.86 18.65
N THR A 346 -0.40 13.64 17.38
CA THR A 346 -1.81 13.67 16.98
C THR A 346 -2.19 12.44 16.18
N PHE A 347 -1.73 12.30 14.95
CA PHE A 347 -1.95 11.12 14.14
C PHE A 347 -1.05 9.96 14.61
N ILE A 348 0.25 10.20 14.70
CA ILE A 348 1.22 9.31 15.37
C ILE A 348 1.46 9.89 16.77
N VAL A 349 0.68 9.43 17.74
CA VAL A 349 0.64 9.99 19.10
C VAL A 349 1.95 9.77 19.84
N GLU A 350 2.55 8.61 19.63
CA GLU A 350 3.80 8.13 20.23
C GLU A 350 4.46 7.14 19.26
N ARG A 351 5.65 6.64 19.56
CA ARG A 351 6.30 5.63 18.72
C ARG A 351 5.37 4.43 18.51
N PRO A 352 5.28 3.88 17.29
CA PRO A 352 4.38 2.77 16.97
C PRO A 352 4.52 1.59 17.94
N THR A 353 5.75 1.19 18.28
CA THR A 353 6.00 0.11 19.25
C THR A 353 5.35 0.37 20.61
N GLN A 354 5.33 1.63 21.10
CA GLN A 354 4.69 1.96 22.37
C GLN A 354 3.17 1.80 22.33
N THR A 355 2.55 2.18 21.21
CA THR A 355 1.10 1.99 21.02
C THR A 355 0.75 0.51 20.96
N LEU A 356 1.53 -0.29 20.21
CA LEU A 356 1.34 -1.73 20.09
C LEU A 356 1.56 -2.46 21.42
N GLN A 357 2.60 -2.10 22.20
CA GLN A 357 2.86 -2.67 23.53
C GLN A 357 1.71 -2.44 24.53
N LYS A 358 0.90 -1.40 24.32
CA LYS A 358 -0.31 -1.14 25.13
C LYS A 358 -1.51 -1.97 24.67
N GLY A 359 -1.37 -2.76 23.60
CA GLY A 359 -2.46 -3.53 23.00
C GLY A 359 -3.45 -2.66 22.22
N ASN A 360 -3.05 -1.44 21.84
CA ASN A 360 -3.94 -0.51 21.13
C ASN A 360 -3.74 -0.64 19.63
N HIS A 361 -4.82 -0.86 18.90
CA HIS A 361 -4.81 -0.95 17.44
C HIS A 361 -6.17 -0.63 16.83
N ASN A 362 -6.16 -0.17 15.59
CA ASN A 362 -7.34 -0.06 14.73
C ASN A 362 -7.45 -1.33 13.86
N GLY A 363 -8.69 -1.75 13.57
CA GLY A 363 -8.99 -2.96 12.81
C GLY A 363 -9.24 -4.18 13.69
N ASP A 364 -10.00 -5.15 13.17
CA ASP A 364 -10.44 -6.34 13.91
C ASP A 364 -9.58 -7.57 13.59
N LEU A 365 -8.89 -7.57 12.44
CA LEU A 365 -8.09 -8.69 11.94
C LEU A 365 -6.85 -8.21 11.20
N LEU A 366 -5.73 -8.92 11.38
CA LEU A 366 -4.47 -8.71 10.68
C LEU A 366 -4.09 -9.92 9.84
N PHE A 367 -3.63 -9.68 8.61
CA PHE A 367 -2.95 -10.68 7.80
C PHE A 367 -1.58 -10.13 7.38
N SER A 368 -0.50 -10.85 7.69
CA SER A 368 0.86 -10.37 7.43
C SER A 368 1.70 -11.41 6.71
N VAL A 369 2.41 -10.98 5.68
CA VAL A 369 3.41 -11.77 4.97
C VAL A 369 4.77 -11.07 5.03
N THR A 370 5.85 -11.82 5.14
CA THR A 370 7.22 -11.33 4.97
C THR A 370 7.96 -12.17 3.95
N ASN A 371 8.90 -11.58 3.23
CA ASN A 371 9.85 -12.33 2.42
C ASN A 371 10.99 -12.88 3.31
N THR A 372 11.61 -13.97 2.91
CA THR A 372 12.67 -14.62 3.70
C THR A 372 13.88 -13.70 3.93
N PHE A 373 14.29 -12.93 2.91
CA PHE A 373 15.49 -12.08 2.93
C PHE A 373 15.16 -10.60 2.69
N GLU A 374 14.31 -10.02 3.53
CA GLU A 374 13.84 -8.63 3.43
C GLU A 374 14.96 -7.60 3.32
N GLY A 375 16.10 -7.83 4.01
CA GLY A 375 17.21 -6.88 4.06
C GLY A 375 18.13 -6.91 2.84
N SER A 376 18.06 -7.93 1.99
CA SER A 376 19.07 -8.22 0.97
C SER A 376 19.32 -7.10 -0.03
N ILE A 377 18.30 -6.35 -0.42
CA ILE A 377 18.41 -5.23 -1.38
C ILE A 377 18.75 -3.89 -0.71
N PHE A 378 18.76 -3.84 0.62
CA PHE A 378 18.99 -2.62 1.41
C PHE A 378 20.35 -2.62 2.11
N VAL A 379 21.22 -3.59 1.85
CA VAL A 379 22.58 -3.67 2.39
C VAL A 379 23.58 -3.53 1.24
N ASP A 380 24.53 -2.58 1.37
CA ASP A 380 25.57 -2.43 0.38
C ASP A 380 26.57 -3.59 0.47
N THR A 381 26.74 -4.29 -0.63
CA THR A 381 27.73 -5.39 -0.76
C THR A 381 29.01 -4.94 -1.45
N ASN A 382 29.10 -3.67 -1.87
CA ASN A 382 30.28 -3.10 -2.54
C ASN A 382 30.45 -1.58 -2.26
N PRO A 383 31.17 -1.20 -1.19
CA PRO A 383 31.99 -2.03 -0.29
C PRO A 383 31.15 -2.84 0.70
N ALA A 384 31.55 -4.08 0.94
CA ALA A 384 30.87 -4.96 1.89
C ALA A 384 30.95 -4.42 3.33
N VAL A 385 29.90 -4.65 4.12
CA VAL A 385 29.91 -4.38 5.56
C VAL A 385 31.01 -5.20 6.24
N THR A 386 31.83 -4.54 7.04
CA THR A 386 32.97 -5.19 7.72
C THR A 386 32.86 -5.22 9.24
N ASP A 387 31.95 -4.40 9.81
CA ASP A 387 31.74 -4.29 11.26
C ASP A 387 30.26 -4.04 11.58
N ILE A 388 29.66 -4.98 12.30
CA ILE A 388 28.23 -4.95 12.63
C ILE A 388 27.86 -3.80 13.58
N ALA A 389 28.73 -3.46 14.55
CA ALA A 389 28.41 -2.36 15.47
C ALA A 389 28.38 -1.02 14.73
N THR A 390 29.34 -0.79 13.82
CA THR A 390 29.34 0.39 12.96
C THR A 390 28.13 0.42 12.03
N TYR A 391 27.78 -0.71 11.42
CA TYR A 391 26.58 -0.83 10.58
C TYR A 391 25.30 -0.46 11.34
N ALA A 392 25.11 -1.03 12.54
CA ALA A 392 23.95 -0.74 13.37
C ALA A 392 23.85 0.74 13.78
N GLN A 393 24.99 1.41 14.05
CA GLN A 393 25.00 2.86 14.33
C GLN A 393 24.66 3.72 13.12
N ASN A 394 25.10 3.30 11.92
CA ASN A 394 24.71 3.99 10.68
C ASN A 394 23.20 3.83 10.40
N LEU A 395 22.67 2.64 10.64
CA LEU A 395 21.23 2.36 10.47
C LEU A 395 20.39 3.10 11.51
N PHE A 396 20.84 3.12 12.78
CA PHE A 396 20.15 3.74 13.90
C PHE A 396 21.07 4.73 14.64
N PRO A 397 21.15 5.99 14.20
CA PRO A 397 22.15 6.97 14.69
C PRO A 397 22.00 7.36 16.17
N LEU A 398 20.88 7.01 16.83
CA LEU A 398 20.70 7.23 18.27
C LEU A 398 21.17 6.06 19.14
N LEU A 399 21.63 4.96 18.56
CA LEU A 399 22.26 3.88 19.34
C LEU A 399 23.55 4.38 19.99
N THR A 400 23.68 4.13 21.28
CA THR A 400 24.96 4.31 21.97
C THR A 400 25.97 3.28 21.47
N PRO A 401 27.29 3.53 21.58
CA PRO A 401 28.31 2.54 21.24
C PRO A 401 28.14 1.20 21.97
N ALA A 402 27.65 1.22 23.20
CA ALA A 402 27.37 0.01 23.96
C ALA A 402 26.19 -0.79 23.39
N GLN A 403 25.13 -0.12 22.93
CA GLN A 403 24.00 -0.78 22.28
C GLN A 403 24.39 -1.33 20.90
N ALA A 404 25.15 -0.59 20.11
CA ALA A 404 25.69 -1.10 18.85
C ALA A 404 26.56 -2.34 19.02
N THR A 405 27.40 -2.36 20.09
CA THR A 405 28.16 -3.56 20.47
C THR A 405 27.24 -4.71 20.90
N ALA A 406 26.13 -4.39 21.59
CA ALA A 406 25.13 -5.39 21.98
C ALA A 406 24.45 -6.01 20.75
N VAL A 407 24.12 -5.22 19.71
CA VAL A 407 23.62 -5.73 18.41
C VAL A 407 24.64 -6.73 17.82
N ALA A 408 25.91 -6.35 17.71
CA ALA A 408 26.94 -7.24 17.18
C ALA A 408 27.08 -8.52 18.00
N THR A 409 26.97 -8.43 19.32
CA THR A 409 27.05 -9.58 20.23
C THR A 409 25.82 -10.50 20.06
N GLU A 410 24.62 -9.94 19.89
CA GLU A 410 23.40 -10.71 19.67
C GLU A 410 23.51 -11.53 18.38
N TYR A 411 23.85 -10.90 17.26
CA TYR A 411 23.91 -11.59 15.97
C TYR A 411 25.07 -12.58 15.87
N ALA A 412 26.17 -12.37 16.58
CA ALA A 412 27.30 -13.31 16.62
C ALA A 412 26.91 -14.69 17.21
N GLN A 413 25.84 -14.77 18.02
CA GLN A 413 25.35 -16.03 18.57
C GLN A 413 24.73 -16.94 17.50
N TYR A 414 24.34 -16.37 16.37
CA TYR A 414 23.69 -17.08 15.25
C TYR A 414 24.66 -17.36 14.08
N SER A 415 25.97 -17.40 14.33
CA SER A 415 27.00 -17.63 13.29
C SER A 415 26.89 -18.96 12.55
N SER A 416 26.09 -19.92 13.06
CA SER A 416 25.76 -21.16 12.33
C SER A 416 24.76 -20.97 11.20
N THR A 417 23.87 -20.00 11.30
CA THR A 417 22.82 -19.66 10.31
C THR A 417 23.11 -18.35 9.57
N LEU A 418 23.87 -17.45 10.19
CA LEU A 418 24.32 -16.16 9.66
C LEU A 418 25.87 -16.14 9.70
N PRO A 419 26.55 -16.91 8.82
CA PRO A 419 27.99 -17.20 8.95
C PRO A 419 28.90 -16.01 8.63
N THR A 420 28.46 -15.04 7.81
CA THR A 420 29.26 -13.91 7.42
C THR A 420 28.75 -12.60 8.04
N VAL A 421 29.61 -11.57 8.05
CA VAL A 421 29.20 -10.21 8.46
C VAL A 421 28.10 -9.66 7.54
N GLU A 422 28.15 -9.99 6.25
CA GLU A 422 27.14 -9.62 5.28
C GLU A 422 25.79 -10.28 5.59
N ASP A 423 25.74 -11.59 5.86
CA ASP A 423 24.51 -12.29 6.27
C ASP A 423 23.92 -11.67 7.53
N GLN A 424 24.76 -11.30 8.51
CA GLN A 424 24.32 -10.63 9.73
C GLN A 424 23.76 -9.23 9.44
N ALA A 425 24.40 -8.44 8.57
CA ALA A 425 23.92 -7.11 8.20
C ALA A 425 22.56 -7.18 7.45
N ILE A 426 22.42 -8.13 6.52
CA ILE A 426 21.16 -8.40 5.81
C ILE A 426 20.06 -8.79 6.79
N ALA A 427 20.37 -9.68 7.74
CA ALA A 427 19.41 -10.08 8.79
C ALA A 427 19.05 -8.90 9.69
N ILE A 428 20.01 -8.07 10.12
CA ILE A 428 19.75 -6.85 10.93
C ILE A 428 18.80 -5.91 10.21
N MET A 429 19.08 -5.60 8.93
CA MET A 429 18.21 -4.72 8.14
C MET A 429 16.81 -5.31 7.99
N GLY A 430 16.72 -6.57 7.56
CA GLY A 430 15.44 -7.25 7.34
C GLY A 430 14.63 -7.38 8.63
N GLU A 431 15.26 -7.81 9.71
CA GLU A 431 14.58 -8.04 10.98
C GLU A 431 14.19 -6.74 11.67
N ALA A 432 15.12 -5.78 11.83
CA ALA A 432 14.83 -4.56 12.56
C ALA A 432 13.78 -3.67 11.88
N ILE A 433 13.74 -3.66 10.54
CA ILE A 433 12.92 -2.73 9.76
C ILE A 433 11.63 -3.36 9.23
N PHE A 434 11.60 -4.67 8.94
CA PHE A 434 10.47 -5.33 8.28
C PHE A 434 9.88 -6.49 9.09
N ILE A 435 10.70 -7.46 9.50
CA ILE A 435 10.21 -8.71 10.06
C ILE A 435 9.74 -8.52 11.50
N CYS A 436 10.55 -7.91 12.37
CA CYS A 436 10.18 -7.69 13.77
C CYS A 436 8.98 -6.76 13.94
N PRO A 437 8.83 -5.66 13.18
CA PRO A 437 7.58 -4.89 13.15
C PRO A 437 6.35 -5.73 12.84
N THR A 438 6.46 -6.73 11.94
CA THR A 438 5.38 -7.69 11.69
C THR A 438 5.04 -8.49 12.96
N TYR A 439 6.02 -8.97 13.71
CA TYR A 439 5.77 -9.70 14.96
C TYR A 439 5.20 -8.82 16.07
N TYR A 440 5.56 -7.53 16.15
CA TYR A 440 4.92 -6.60 17.09
C TYR A 440 3.42 -6.42 16.78
N LEU A 441 3.07 -6.36 15.50
CA LEU A 441 1.66 -6.36 15.07
C LEU A 441 0.96 -7.67 15.44
N LEU A 442 1.56 -8.84 15.13
CA LEU A 442 0.98 -10.16 15.43
C LEU A 442 0.72 -10.34 16.92
N GLN A 443 1.64 -9.91 17.78
CA GLN A 443 1.48 -9.94 19.23
C GLN A 443 0.31 -9.06 19.69
N THR A 444 0.12 -7.91 19.06
CA THR A 444 -0.98 -6.99 19.39
C THR A 444 -2.33 -7.53 18.94
N PHE A 445 -2.39 -8.22 17.77
CA PHE A 445 -3.58 -8.91 17.25
C PHE A 445 -3.64 -10.39 17.66
N ASP A 446 -3.13 -10.74 18.83
CA ASP A 446 -2.99 -12.13 19.30
C ASP A 446 -4.30 -12.93 19.16
N GLY A 447 -4.25 -14.02 18.38
CA GLY A 447 -5.41 -14.86 18.07
C GLY A 447 -6.39 -14.33 17.01
N THR A 448 -6.17 -13.09 16.50
CA THR A 448 -6.94 -12.48 15.42
C THR A 448 -6.03 -12.06 14.26
N SER A 449 -4.95 -12.80 14.05
CA SER A 449 -3.98 -12.55 13.00
C SER A 449 -3.52 -13.83 12.33
N TYR A 450 -3.05 -13.71 11.07
CA TYR A 450 -2.44 -14.79 10.31
C TYR A 450 -1.08 -14.34 9.80
N LYS A 451 -0.09 -15.25 9.79
CA LYS A 451 1.27 -14.99 9.32
C LYS A 451 1.67 -15.93 8.22
N GLY A 452 2.14 -15.39 7.09
CA GLY A 452 2.77 -16.12 6.01
C GLY A 452 4.23 -15.72 5.81
N GLU A 453 5.04 -16.63 5.30
CA GLU A 453 6.38 -16.39 4.80
C GLU A 453 6.45 -16.71 3.31
N PHE A 454 6.91 -15.76 2.50
CA PHE A 454 7.19 -15.95 1.09
C PHE A 454 8.67 -16.31 0.90
N ALA A 455 8.93 -17.53 0.40
CA ALA A 455 10.26 -18.12 0.31
C ALA A 455 10.59 -18.68 -1.09
N ILE A 456 10.01 -18.11 -2.15
CA ILE A 456 10.47 -18.37 -3.52
C ILE A 456 11.79 -17.62 -3.72
N ALA A 457 12.82 -18.34 -4.14
CA ALA A 457 14.15 -17.76 -4.32
C ALA A 457 14.15 -16.65 -5.40
N PRO A 458 14.81 -15.50 -5.17
CA PRO A 458 15.75 -15.23 -4.06
C PRO A 458 15.08 -14.89 -2.71
N GLY A 459 13.77 -14.68 -2.65
CA GLY A 459 13.04 -14.34 -1.43
C GLY A 459 13.40 -12.95 -0.88
N SER A 460 13.83 -12.05 -1.76
CA SER A 460 14.17 -10.68 -1.45
C SER A 460 12.91 -9.83 -1.23
N HIS A 461 13.07 -8.65 -0.65
CA HIS A 461 11.99 -7.68 -0.49
C HIS A 461 11.24 -7.42 -1.80
N ALA A 462 9.92 -7.40 -1.76
CA ALA A 462 9.02 -7.16 -2.89
C ALA A 462 8.92 -8.28 -3.95
N GLU A 463 9.59 -9.43 -3.77
CA GLU A 463 9.47 -10.57 -4.70
C GLU A 463 8.05 -11.17 -4.71
N ASP A 464 7.29 -11.00 -3.64
CA ASP A 464 5.91 -11.46 -3.50
C ASP A 464 4.90 -10.67 -4.36
N ILE A 465 5.22 -9.44 -4.77
CA ILE A 465 4.30 -8.54 -5.51
C ILE A 465 3.77 -9.19 -6.79
N ALA A 466 4.65 -9.81 -7.60
CA ALA A 466 4.27 -10.42 -8.86
C ALA A 466 3.33 -11.63 -8.72
N TYR A 467 3.06 -12.10 -7.49
CA TYR A 467 2.18 -13.23 -7.24
C TYR A 467 0.75 -12.85 -6.91
N TYR A 468 0.48 -11.57 -6.61
CA TYR A 468 -0.87 -11.03 -6.49
C TYR A 468 -1.15 -9.93 -7.54
N PHE A 469 -0.12 -9.38 -8.19
CA PHE A 469 -0.19 -8.65 -9.45
C PHE A 469 0.41 -9.50 -10.58
N PHE A 470 -0.28 -10.58 -10.89
CA PHE A 470 0.24 -11.69 -11.72
C PHE A 470 0.54 -11.31 -13.18
N SER A 471 -0.02 -10.19 -13.69
CA SER A 471 0.32 -9.64 -15.02
C SER A 471 1.77 -9.15 -15.10
N ASP A 472 2.44 -8.93 -13.98
CA ASP A 472 3.87 -8.57 -13.93
C ASP A 472 4.80 -9.78 -14.21
N GLY A 473 4.26 -11.00 -14.24
CA GLY A 473 4.98 -12.22 -14.61
C GLY A 473 5.87 -12.77 -13.49
N PRO A 474 5.28 -13.51 -12.53
CA PRO A 474 6.02 -14.08 -11.41
C PRO A 474 7.15 -15.02 -11.85
N SER A 475 8.30 -14.99 -11.16
CA SER A 475 9.48 -15.79 -11.50
C SER A 475 9.25 -17.30 -11.36
N TYR A 476 8.38 -17.72 -10.45
CA TYR A 476 7.89 -19.09 -10.31
C TYR A 476 6.46 -19.17 -10.83
N ASP A 477 6.32 -19.37 -12.16
CA ASP A 477 5.04 -19.46 -12.85
C ASP A 477 4.39 -20.82 -12.60
N ASN A 478 3.76 -20.98 -11.45
CA ASN A 478 2.98 -22.16 -11.07
C ASN A 478 1.57 -21.74 -10.67
N ALA A 479 0.59 -22.09 -11.48
CA ALA A 479 -0.79 -21.64 -11.31
C ALA A 479 -1.41 -22.00 -9.93
N ALA A 480 -1.10 -23.19 -9.38
CA ALA A 480 -1.62 -23.59 -8.07
C ALA A 480 -0.94 -22.81 -6.93
N PHE A 481 0.36 -22.52 -7.06
CA PHE A 481 1.08 -21.67 -6.11
C PHE A 481 0.54 -20.24 -6.15
N ILE A 482 0.45 -19.62 -7.32
CA ILE A 482 -0.06 -18.27 -7.52
C ILE A 482 -1.48 -18.16 -6.94
N ALA A 483 -2.37 -19.09 -7.31
CA ALA A 483 -3.74 -19.13 -6.80
C ALA A 483 -3.78 -19.26 -5.28
N SER A 484 -2.89 -20.05 -4.67
CA SER A 484 -2.84 -20.23 -3.23
C SER A 484 -2.34 -19.00 -2.49
N PHE A 485 -1.28 -18.37 -3.01
CA PHE A 485 -0.67 -17.19 -2.38
C PHE A 485 -1.57 -15.97 -2.48
N SER A 486 -2.03 -15.64 -3.68
CA SER A 486 -2.89 -14.49 -3.94
C SER A 486 -4.25 -14.62 -3.24
N SER A 487 -4.90 -15.80 -3.31
CA SER A 487 -6.21 -15.98 -2.68
C SER A 487 -6.15 -15.83 -1.16
N ALA A 488 -5.02 -16.08 -0.50
CA ALA A 488 -4.92 -15.91 0.94
C ALA A 488 -5.22 -14.46 1.37
N PHE A 489 -4.74 -13.46 0.63
CA PHE A 489 -5.05 -12.05 0.85
C PHE A 489 -6.51 -11.74 0.53
N LEU A 490 -6.99 -12.23 -0.61
CA LEU A 490 -8.36 -11.94 -1.07
C LEU A 490 -9.42 -12.63 -0.21
N ASP A 491 -9.13 -13.83 0.31
CA ASP A 491 -10.00 -14.54 1.26
C ASP A 491 -10.18 -13.71 2.55
N ILE A 492 -9.12 -13.08 3.06
CA ILE A 492 -9.22 -12.12 4.17
C ILE A 492 -10.08 -10.91 3.79
N ALA A 493 -9.83 -10.30 2.64
CA ALA A 493 -10.60 -9.13 2.22
C ALA A 493 -12.10 -9.44 2.08
N ILE A 494 -12.44 -10.62 1.57
CA ILE A 494 -13.81 -11.02 1.29
C ILE A 494 -14.52 -11.54 2.54
N SER A 495 -13.89 -12.48 3.27
CA SER A 495 -14.55 -13.27 4.31
C SER A 495 -13.97 -13.15 5.72
N LEU A 496 -12.80 -12.51 5.89
CA LEU A 496 -11.99 -12.48 7.12
C LEU A 496 -11.49 -13.89 7.55
N ASP A 497 -11.41 -14.83 6.61
CA ASP A 497 -10.95 -16.20 6.88
C ASP A 497 -10.13 -16.72 5.71
N VAL A 498 -8.84 -16.96 5.92
CA VAL A 498 -7.90 -17.52 4.92
C VAL A 498 -8.27 -18.92 4.46
N ASN A 499 -9.14 -19.64 5.20
CA ASN A 499 -9.56 -20.99 4.87
C ASN A 499 -10.84 -21.03 4.01
N ASN A 500 -11.45 -19.89 3.75
CA ASN A 500 -12.61 -19.79 2.86
C ASN A 500 -12.17 -19.50 1.43
N HIS A 501 -11.49 -20.48 0.83
CA HIS A 501 -10.84 -20.33 -0.48
C HIS A 501 -11.81 -19.85 -1.56
N THR A 502 -11.68 -18.59 -1.96
CA THR A 502 -12.43 -18.00 -3.08
C THR A 502 -11.95 -18.54 -4.42
N ASN A 503 -10.67 -18.88 -4.53
CA ASN A 503 -10.11 -19.54 -5.70
C ASN A 503 -10.02 -21.06 -5.48
N PRO A 504 -10.81 -21.88 -6.22
CA PRO A 504 -10.81 -23.34 -6.05
C PRO A 504 -9.51 -24.03 -6.47
N ALA A 505 -8.59 -23.32 -7.12
CA ALA A 505 -7.26 -23.84 -7.47
C ALA A 505 -6.26 -23.70 -6.32
N SER A 506 -6.62 -23.02 -5.22
CA SER A 506 -5.80 -22.96 -4.02
C SER A 506 -5.57 -24.34 -3.43
N ILE A 507 -4.30 -24.62 -3.11
CA ILE A 507 -3.86 -25.85 -2.44
C ILE A 507 -3.36 -25.58 -1.01
N THR A 508 -3.64 -24.39 -0.47
CA THR A 508 -3.24 -24.01 0.89
C THR A 508 -3.91 -24.96 1.90
N PRO A 509 -3.13 -25.61 2.78
CA PRO A 509 -3.69 -26.46 3.83
C PRO A 509 -4.38 -25.60 4.90
N PRO A 510 -5.12 -26.20 5.86
CA PRO A 510 -5.75 -25.47 6.95
C PRO A 510 -4.74 -24.54 7.67
N TRP A 511 -5.09 -23.27 7.77
CA TRP A 511 -4.26 -22.22 8.36
C TRP A 511 -4.89 -21.68 9.63
N TYR A 512 -4.15 -21.76 10.73
CA TYR A 512 -4.63 -21.36 12.05
C TYR A 512 -4.17 -19.93 12.38
N PRO A 513 -4.96 -19.17 13.13
CA PRO A 513 -4.52 -17.85 13.62
C PRO A 513 -3.21 -17.96 14.40
N TRP A 514 -2.34 -17.00 14.17
CA TRP A 514 -1.10 -16.87 14.92
C TRP A 514 -1.41 -16.46 16.37
N ASN A 515 -0.78 -17.11 17.34
CA ASN A 515 -0.93 -16.75 18.74
C ASN A 515 0.33 -17.07 19.55
N THR A 516 0.55 -16.31 20.62
CA THR A 516 1.72 -16.43 21.49
C THR A 516 1.72 -17.73 22.32
N VAL A 517 0.56 -18.29 22.62
CA VAL A 517 0.42 -19.47 23.49
C VAL A 517 0.93 -20.74 22.83
N SER A 518 0.71 -20.90 21.52
CA SER A 518 1.18 -22.07 20.75
C SER A 518 2.61 -21.91 20.21
N GLY A 519 3.27 -20.79 20.49
CA GLY A 519 4.60 -20.49 19.94
C GLY A 519 4.57 -19.88 18.53
N GLY A 520 3.36 -19.63 18.00
CA GLY A 520 3.14 -19.13 16.65
C GLY A 520 3.25 -20.22 15.58
N THR A 521 2.33 -20.20 14.61
CA THR A 521 2.39 -21.03 13.41
C THR A 521 2.23 -20.13 12.19
N GLU A 522 3.08 -20.31 11.21
CA GLU A 522 3.11 -19.53 9.97
C GLU A 522 2.83 -20.42 8.77
N MET A 523 2.35 -19.86 7.68
CA MET A 523 2.22 -20.55 6.42
C MET A 523 3.45 -20.25 5.55
N LEU A 524 4.28 -21.24 5.31
CA LEU A 524 5.38 -21.16 4.38
C LEU A 524 4.85 -21.31 2.95
N PHE A 525 5.20 -20.37 2.09
CA PHE A 525 4.98 -20.40 0.65
C PHE A 525 6.31 -20.54 -0.07
N SER A 526 6.66 -21.76 -0.50
CA SER A 526 7.94 -22.10 -1.08
C SER A 526 7.78 -23.09 -2.25
N GLN A 527 8.90 -23.55 -2.79
CA GLN A 527 8.97 -24.63 -3.75
C GLN A 527 10.01 -25.68 -3.36
N THR A 528 9.75 -26.93 -3.70
CA THR A 528 10.73 -28.00 -3.54
C THR A 528 11.89 -27.85 -4.53
N THR A 529 12.99 -28.57 -4.32
CA THR A 529 14.11 -28.62 -5.26
C THR A 529 13.72 -29.19 -6.64
N ALA A 530 12.60 -29.89 -6.73
CA ALA A 530 12.03 -30.41 -7.98
C ALA A 530 11.07 -29.40 -8.66
N GLY A 531 10.88 -28.19 -8.09
CA GLY A 531 10.01 -27.16 -8.63
C GLY A 531 8.50 -27.38 -8.36
N ALA A 532 8.12 -28.27 -7.44
CA ALA A 532 6.73 -28.40 -7.02
C ALA A 532 6.42 -27.40 -5.88
N PRO A 533 5.17 -26.89 -5.77
CA PRO A 533 4.77 -26.07 -4.63
C PRO A 533 5.03 -26.76 -3.28
N ASP A 534 5.60 -26.03 -2.33
CA ASP A 534 5.76 -26.45 -0.93
C ASP A 534 5.03 -25.42 -0.04
N ILE A 535 3.72 -25.66 0.17
CA ILE A 535 2.87 -24.79 0.98
C ILE A 535 2.45 -25.58 2.21
N ARG A 536 2.91 -25.13 3.39
CA ARG A 536 2.69 -25.87 4.65
C ARG A 536 2.80 -24.97 5.86
N GLY A 537 2.13 -25.36 6.95
CA GLY A 537 2.34 -24.74 8.26
C GLY A 537 3.74 -25.06 8.80
N VAL A 538 4.39 -24.06 9.36
CA VAL A 538 5.68 -24.16 10.06
C VAL A 538 5.60 -23.45 11.41
N ASP A 539 6.41 -23.88 12.37
CA ASP A 539 6.55 -23.14 13.62
C ASP A 539 7.40 -21.89 13.39
N THR A 540 7.05 -20.79 14.05
CA THR A 540 7.86 -19.56 14.05
C THR A 540 9.26 -19.85 14.60
N ASP A 541 10.30 -19.36 13.91
CA ASP A 541 11.69 -19.54 14.36
C ASP A 541 11.95 -18.87 15.72
N ALA A 542 12.30 -19.67 16.72
CA ALA A 542 12.51 -19.19 18.09
C ALA A 542 13.71 -18.23 18.19
N GLY A 543 14.73 -18.40 17.35
CA GLY A 543 15.87 -17.50 17.28
C GLY A 543 15.48 -16.13 16.73
N LEU A 544 14.64 -16.11 15.70
CA LEU A 544 14.06 -14.88 15.17
C LEU A 544 13.20 -14.14 16.21
N VAL A 545 12.33 -14.87 16.92
CA VAL A 545 11.51 -14.28 17.99
C VAL A 545 12.40 -13.67 19.08
N ALA A 546 13.49 -14.33 19.45
CA ALA A 546 14.43 -13.80 20.44
C ALA A 546 15.14 -12.52 19.94
N ARG A 547 15.56 -12.47 18.66
CA ARG A 547 16.16 -11.28 18.07
C ARG A 547 15.14 -10.14 17.95
N CYS A 548 13.88 -10.43 17.64
CA CYS A 548 12.82 -9.42 17.64
C CYS A 548 12.55 -8.86 19.04
N ALA A 549 12.55 -9.69 20.08
CA ALA A 549 12.45 -9.22 21.46
C ALA A 549 13.66 -8.35 21.86
N PHE A 550 14.87 -8.67 21.39
CA PHE A 550 16.03 -7.81 21.57
C PHE A 550 15.82 -6.43 20.91
N TRP A 551 15.39 -6.36 19.65
CA TRP A 551 15.11 -5.10 18.96
C TRP A 551 14.02 -4.29 19.68
N GLU A 552 12.95 -4.93 20.13
CA GLU A 552 11.90 -4.29 20.90
C GLU A 552 12.45 -3.65 22.19
N SER A 553 13.38 -4.34 22.88
CA SER A 553 13.99 -3.85 24.13
C SER A 553 14.80 -2.57 23.97
N ILE A 554 15.31 -2.28 22.78
CA ILE A 554 16.08 -1.06 22.45
C ILE A 554 15.32 -0.11 21.52
N SER A 555 14.02 -0.32 21.32
CA SER A 555 13.19 0.45 20.38
C SER A 555 13.15 1.96 20.69
N GLU A 556 13.44 2.38 21.91
CA GLU A 556 13.62 3.79 22.26
C GLU A 556 14.78 4.42 21.49
N ASN A 557 15.88 3.71 21.34
CA ASN A 557 17.08 4.20 20.67
C ASN A 557 17.07 3.93 19.15
N THR A 558 16.29 2.98 18.66
CA THR A 558 15.97 2.86 17.23
C THR A 558 14.87 3.83 16.79
N ALA A 559 14.20 4.47 17.74
CA ALA A 559 13.07 5.39 17.52
C ALA A 559 11.88 4.75 16.76
N GLN A 560 11.63 3.48 17.00
CA GLN A 560 10.55 2.72 16.36
C GLN A 560 9.28 2.58 17.23
#